data_25bcc04441cbe9beb65008750d0f016f
#
_entry.id   25bcc04441cbe9beb65008750d0f016f
#
_cell.length_a   1.000
_cell.length_b   1.000
_cell.length_c   1.000
_cell.angle_alpha   90.00
_cell.angle_beta   90.00
_cell.angle_gamma   90.00
#
_symmetry.space_group_name_H-M   'P 1'
#
loop_
_entity.id
_entity.type
_entity.pdbx_description
1 polymer ?
#
loop_
_entity_poly.entity_id
_entity_poly.type
_entity_poly.pdbx_seq_one_letter_code
_entity_poly.pdbx_strand_id
1 'polypeptide(L)'
;MTTLRELLDDGKTHVLDGAMGTMLYGRGVFLNVCYDELSVRQPDLIRDIHREYVKAGAEAIETNTFGANPVKLAHYGLADETEAMNRAAAQLARDAAGQKAAVLGAIGPLGVRIEPFGEMGVKEAETAFGRQVEGLLAGGVDGFIIETFSDVEEVRAAIAAIRAHSDLPIIAQMTVGTDGKTY
;
A
#
# COMPACT_ATOMS: atom_id res chain seq x y z
N MET A 1 -8.13 12.47 -17.83
CA MET A 1 -7.91 11.70 -16.60
C MET A 1 -7.50 12.69 -15.54
N THR A 2 -8.24 12.81 -14.45
CA THR A 2 -7.86 13.68 -13.33
C THR A 2 -6.70 13.01 -12.61
N THR A 3 -5.61 13.73 -12.42
CA THR A 3 -4.45 13.21 -11.69
C THR A 3 -4.76 13.16 -10.19
N LEU A 4 -4.07 12.30 -9.44
CA LEU A 4 -4.20 12.29 -7.98
C LEU A 4 -3.92 13.68 -7.37
N ARG A 5 -2.94 14.41 -7.90
CA ARG A 5 -2.63 15.77 -7.44
C ARG A 5 -3.81 16.73 -7.64
N GLU A 6 -4.49 16.65 -8.79
CA GLU A 6 -5.69 17.46 -9.04
C GLU A 6 -6.83 17.10 -8.08
N LEU A 7 -7.03 15.81 -7.75
CA LEU A 7 -8.01 15.39 -6.74
C LEU A 7 -7.67 15.95 -5.37
N LEU A 8 -6.41 15.94 -4.97
CA LEU A 8 -5.97 16.45 -3.66
C LEU A 8 -6.07 17.97 -3.53
N ASP A 9 -5.97 18.70 -4.66
CA ASP A 9 -5.89 20.17 -4.66
C ASP A 9 -7.20 20.87 -5.04
N ASP A 10 -8.26 20.15 -5.46
CA ASP A 10 -9.52 20.77 -5.94
C ASP A 10 -10.47 21.23 -4.82
N GLY A 11 -10.13 20.96 -3.57
CA GLY A 11 -10.89 21.38 -2.39
C GLY A 11 -12.22 20.65 -2.18
N LYS A 12 -12.46 19.55 -2.89
CA LYS A 12 -13.66 18.72 -2.75
C LYS A 12 -13.42 17.52 -1.83
N THR A 13 -14.51 16.84 -1.50
CA THR A 13 -14.45 15.55 -0.81
C THR A 13 -14.44 14.45 -1.85
N HIS A 14 -13.43 13.59 -1.78
CA HIS A 14 -13.27 12.40 -2.63
C HIS A 14 -13.45 11.13 -1.83
N VAL A 15 -13.99 10.10 -2.49
CA VAL A 15 -14.23 8.79 -1.87
C VAL A 15 -13.15 7.82 -2.32
N LEU A 16 -12.43 7.27 -1.36
CA LEU A 16 -11.49 6.16 -1.56
C LEU A 16 -12.25 4.83 -1.50
N ASP A 17 -11.57 3.77 -1.91
CA ASP A 17 -12.05 2.41 -1.68
C ASP A 17 -12.02 2.04 -0.18
N GLY A 18 -12.28 0.77 0.13
CA GLY A 18 -12.36 0.27 1.49
C GLY A 18 -11.54 -1.00 1.68
N ALA A 19 -11.77 -1.66 2.81
CA ALA A 19 -10.98 -2.77 3.30
C ALA A 19 -10.88 -3.94 2.30
N MET A 20 -9.67 -4.26 1.84
CA MET A 20 -9.38 -5.44 1.00
C MET A 20 -9.55 -6.73 1.80
N GLY A 21 -8.98 -6.80 2.99
CA GLY A 21 -8.98 -8.02 3.81
C GLY A 21 -10.38 -8.52 4.15
N THR A 22 -11.32 -7.65 4.48
CA THR A 22 -12.72 -8.01 4.76
C THR A 22 -13.41 -8.57 3.50
N MET A 23 -13.14 -8.00 2.34
CA MET A 23 -13.69 -8.47 1.08
C MET A 23 -13.14 -9.86 0.71
N LEU A 24 -11.85 -10.11 0.95
CA LEU A 24 -11.22 -11.41 0.76
C LEU A 24 -11.79 -12.47 1.72
N TYR A 25 -11.91 -12.13 3.00
CA TYR A 25 -12.50 -13.03 3.98
C TYR A 25 -13.95 -13.41 3.62
N GLY A 26 -14.77 -12.44 3.21
CA GLY A 26 -16.13 -12.69 2.74
C GLY A 26 -16.24 -13.58 1.50
N ARG A 27 -15.14 -13.73 0.75
CA ARG A 27 -15.00 -14.64 -0.41
C ARG A 27 -14.35 -15.98 -0.08
N GLY A 28 -14.18 -16.28 1.22
CA GLY A 28 -13.66 -17.56 1.69
C GLY A 28 -12.13 -17.65 1.74
N VAL A 29 -11.42 -16.53 1.63
CA VAL A 29 -9.97 -16.48 1.86
C VAL A 29 -9.71 -16.41 3.37
N PHE A 30 -9.04 -17.40 3.94
CA PHE A 30 -8.76 -17.47 5.36
C PHE A 30 -7.57 -16.59 5.77
N LEU A 31 -7.50 -16.22 7.06
CA LEU A 31 -6.52 -15.30 7.63
C LEU A 31 -5.07 -15.80 7.68
N ASN A 32 -4.84 -17.09 7.42
CA ASN A 32 -3.53 -17.75 7.52
C ASN A 32 -2.72 -17.76 6.21
N VAL A 33 -3.09 -16.91 5.26
CA VAL A 33 -2.39 -16.77 3.98
C VAL A 33 -1.85 -15.35 3.81
N CYS A 34 -0.83 -15.20 2.98
CA CYS A 34 -0.34 -13.90 2.58
C CYS A 34 -1.36 -13.25 1.62
N TYR A 35 -2.06 -12.21 2.06
CA TYR A 35 -3.05 -11.53 1.23
C TYR A 35 -2.41 -10.78 0.05
N ASP A 36 -1.21 -10.26 0.24
CA ASP A 36 -0.46 -9.57 -0.81
C ASP A 36 -0.12 -10.50 -1.98
N GLU A 37 0.22 -11.78 -1.66
CA GLU A 37 0.54 -12.83 -2.65
C GLU A 37 -0.66 -13.15 -3.58
N LEU A 38 -1.90 -12.90 -3.14
CA LEU A 38 -3.09 -13.13 -3.95
C LEU A 38 -3.10 -12.30 -5.23
N SER A 39 -2.40 -11.17 -5.24
CA SER A 39 -2.22 -10.37 -6.45
C SER A 39 -1.48 -11.14 -7.57
N VAL A 40 -0.72 -12.17 -7.21
CA VAL A 40 -0.02 -13.06 -8.15
C VAL A 40 -0.75 -14.39 -8.31
N ARG A 41 -1.19 -15.01 -7.21
CA ARG A 41 -1.79 -16.34 -7.23
C ARG A 41 -3.26 -16.37 -7.63
N GLN A 42 -4.01 -15.33 -7.32
CA GLN A 42 -5.44 -15.21 -7.61
C GLN A 42 -5.75 -13.80 -8.18
N PRO A 43 -5.13 -13.40 -9.30
CA PRO A 43 -5.22 -12.05 -9.83
C PRO A 43 -6.65 -11.62 -10.17
N ASP A 44 -7.47 -12.53 -10.63
CA ASP A 44 -8.87 -12.23 -10.98
C ASP A 44 -9.68 -11.87 -9.75
N LEU A 45 -9.46 -12.55 -8.62
CA LEU A 45 -10.13 -12.24 -7.35
C LEU A 45 -9.81 -10.81 -6.89
N ILE A 46 -8.53 -10.41 -6.91
CA ILE A 46 -8.10 -9.06 -6.53
C ILE A 46 -8.65 -8.02 -7.50
N ARG A 47 -8.54 -8.28 -8.80
CA ARG A 47 -9.08 -7.38 -9.84
C ARG A 47 -10.59 -7.16 -9.69
N ASP A 48 -11.34 -8.19 -9.38
CA ASP A 48 -12.80 -8.09 -9.22
C ASP A 48 -13.17 -7.25 -7.99
N ILE A 49 -12.43 -7.37 -6.88
CA ILE A 49 -12.63 -6.50 -5.70
C ILE A 49 -12.37 -5.05 -6.06
N HIS A 50 -11.26 -4.73 -6.72
CA HIS A 50 -10.98 -3.37 -7.18
C HIS A 50 -12.08 -2.83 -8.08
N ARG A 51 -12.57 -3.64 -9.04
CA ARG A 51 -13.68 -3.25 -9.92
C ARG A 51 -14.97 -2.96 -9.18
N GLU A 52 -15.28 -3.71 -8.13
CA GLU A 52 -16.46 -3.47 -7.29
C GLU A 52 -16.36 -2.12 -6.58
N TYR A 53 -15.19 -1.76 -6.03
CA TYR A 53 -14.97 -0.45 -5.43
C TYR A 53 -15.09 0.69 -6.45
N VAL A 54 -14.48 0.55 -7.60
CA VAL A 54 -14.61 1.54 -8.70
C VAL A 54 -16.07 1.67 -9.14
N LYS A 55 -16.80 0.56 -9.25
CA LYS A 55 -18.23 0.55 -9.60
C LYS A 55 -19.10 1.21 -8.50
N ALA A 56 -18.70 1.07 -7.25
CA ALA A 56 -19.37 1.70 -6.11
C ALA A 56 -19.14 3.23 -6.04
N GLY A 57 -18.18 3.75 -6.81
CA GLY A 57 -17.91 5.19 -6.91
C GLY A 57 -16.60 5.64 -6.28
N ALA A 58 -15.67 4.72 -5.98
CA ALA A 58 -14.34 5.10 -5.52
C ALA A 58 -13.61 5.91 -6.61
N GLU A 59 -13.10 7.07 -6.26
CA GLU A 59 -12.32 7.98 -7.12
C GLU A 59 -10.82 7.74 -7.00
N ALA A 60 -10.40 7.04 -5.94
CA ALA A 60 -9.08 6.47 -5.78
C ALA A 60 -9.20 5.08 -5.16
N ILE A 61 -8.32 4.15 -5.57
CA ILE A 61 -8.24 2.80 -5.03
C ILE A 61 -6.81 2.50 -4.60
N GLU A 62 -6.68 1.72 -3.53
CA GLU A 62 -5.40 1.30 -2.97
C GLU A 62 -4.98 -0.05 -3.56
N THR A 63 -3.67 -0.25 -3.79
CA THR A 63 -3.15 -1.55 -4.21
C THR A 63 -3.23 -2.57 -3.08
N ASN A 64 -3.36 -3.86 -3.40
CA ASN A 64 -3.31 -4.93 -2.41
C ASN A 64 -1.84 -5.23 -2.03
N THR A 65 -1.19 -4.28 -1.33
CA THR A 65 0.25 -4.30 -1.02
C THR A 65 0.59 -3.82 0.40
N PHE A 66 -0.39 -3.74 1.28
CA PHE A 66 -0.20 -3.28 2.67
C PHE A 66 0.93 -4.00 3.41
N GLY A 67 1.07 -5.30 3.22
CA GLY A 67 2.11 -6.14 3.81
C GLY A 67 3.24 -6.53 2.87
N ALA A 68 3.25 -6.03 1.64
CA ALA A 68 4.16 -6.47 0.58
C ALA A 68 5.58 -5.89 0.69
N ASN A 69 6.10 -5.68 1.92
CA ASN A 69 7.49 -5.34 2.18
C ASN A 69 8.32 -6.60 2.47
N PRO A 70 9.64 -6.57 2.26
CA PRO A 70 10.48 -7.77 2.39
C PRO A 70 10.50 -8.35 3.80
N VAL A 71 10.28 -7.53 4.84
CA VAL A 71 10.29 -7.98 6.25
C VAL A 71 9.08 -8.85 6.54
N LYS A 72 7.87 -8.42 6.18
CA LYS A 72 6.65 -9.21 6.35
C LYS A 72 6.62 -10.41 5.40
N LEU A 73 7.02 -10.22 4.14
CA LEU A 73 7.06 -11.29 3.14
C LEU A 73 8.03 -12.41 3.52
N ALA A 74 9.10 -12.12 4.28
CA ALA A 74 10.04 -13.12 4.79
C ALA A 74 9.34 -14.20 5.64
N HIS A 75 8.29 -13.87 6.38
CA HIS A 75 7.52 -14.83 7.17
C HIS A 75 6.82 -15.90 6.31
N TYR A 76 6.65 -15.62 5.03
CA TYR A 76 6.06 -16.54 4.04
C TYR A 76 7.10 -17.10 3.07
N GLY A 77 8.40 -16.76 3.25
CA GLY A 77 9.48 -17.16 2.32
C GLY A 77 9.44 -16.40 0.99
N LEU A 78 8.82 -15.21 0.94
CA LEU A 78 8.55 -14.44 -0.26
C LEU A 78 9.32 -13.11 -0.32
N ALA A 79 10.34 -12.91 0.53
CA ALA A 79 11.09 -11.65 0.58
C ALA A 79 11.72 -11.25 -0.76
N ASP A 80 12.17 -12.23 -1.54
CA ASP A 80 12.79 -12.00 -2.85
C ASP A 80 11.77 -11.60 -3.94
N GLU A 81 10.48 -11.80 -3.69
CA GLU A 81 9.39 -11.48 -4.61
C GLU A 81 8.80 -10.07 -4.40
N THR A 82 9.40 -9.28 -3.50
CA THR A 82 8.86 -7.97 -3.08
C THR A 82 8.52 -7.08 -4.28
N GLU A 83 9.47 -6.82 -5.14
CA GLU A 83 9.30 -5.90 -6.28
C GLU A 83 8.30 -6.45 -7.30
N ALA A 84 8.39 -7.75 -7.60
CA ALA A 84 7.52 -8.41 -8.56
C ALA A 84 6.06 -8.42 -8.10
N MET A 85 5.83 -8.68 -6.80
CA MET A 85 4.50 -8.72 -6.19
C MET A 85 3.85 -7.34 -6.16
N ASN A 86 4.58 -6.31 -5.73
CA ASN A 86 4.11 -4.93 -5.72
C ASN A 86 3.77 -4.44 -7.13
N ARG A 87 4.60 -4.75 -8.12
CA ARG A 87 4.33 -4.44 -9.51
C ARG A 87 3.05 -5.10 -10.01
N ALA A 88 2.88 -6.39 -9.76
CA ALA A 88 1.70 -7.13 -10.17
C ALA A 88 0.42 -6.55 -9.55
N ALA A 89 0.44 -6.25 -8.24
CA ALA A 89 -0.69 -5.67 -7.53
C ALA A 89 -1.06 -4.27 -8.08
N ALA A 90 -0.06 -3.42 -8.34
CA ALA A 90 -0.30 -2.10 -8.92
C ALA A 90 -0.89 -2.19 -10.35
N GLN A 91 -0.42 -3.12 -11.17
CA GLN A 91 -0.99 -3.37 -12.50
C GLN A 91 -2.44 -3.83 -12.43
N LEU A 92 -2.80 -4.72 -11.50
CA LEU A 92 -4.19 -5.17 -11.31
C LEU A 92 -5.10 -4.01 -10.90
N ALA A 93 -4.65 -3.17 -9.96
CA ALA A 93 -5.39 -1.98 -9.56
C ALA A 93 -5.56 -1.01 -10.74
N ARG A 94 -4.50 -0.77 -11.53
CA ARG A 94 -4.54 0.06 -12.74
C ARG A 94 -5.53 -0.48 -13.77
N ASP A 95 -5.53 -1.78 -14.04
CA ASP A 95 -6.47 -2.46 -14.95
C ASP A 95 -7.92 -2.29 -14.49
N ALA A 96 -8.16 -2.38 -13.19
CA ALA A 96 -9.50 -2.22 -12.60
C ALA A 96 -9.96 -0.76 -12.61
N ALA A 97 -9.07 0.18 -12.27
CA ALA A 97 -9.35 1.61 -12.23
C ALA A 97 -9.61 2.19 -13.63
N GLY A 98 -8.88 1.73 -14.63
CA GLY A 98 -8.90 2.31 -15.97
C GLY A 98 -8.61 3.82 -15.92
N GLN A 99 -9.58 4.62 -16.35
CA GLN A 99 -9.52 6.10 -16.27
C GLN A 99 -10.50 6.67 -15.22
N LYS A 100 -11.14 5.83 -14.42
CA LYS A 100 -12.21 6.24 -13.50
C LYS A 100 -11.72 6.57 -12.10
N ALA A 101 -10.61 5.98 -11.68
CA ALA A 101 -10.04 6.17 -10.35
C ALA A 101 -8.51 6.32 -10.42
N ALA A 102 -7.94 7.07 -9.50
CA ALA A 102 -6.52 7.08 -9.25
C ALA A 102 -6.08 5.79 -8.54
N VAL A 103 -4.82 5.39 -8.72
CA VAL A 103 -4.25 4.21 -8.05
C VAL A 103 -3.19 4.64 -7.04
N LEU A 104 -3.42 4.32 -5.79
CA LEU A 104 -2.54 4.58 -4.67
C LEU A 104 -1.75 3.32 -4.31
N GLY A 105 -0.42 3.42 -4.30
CA GLY A 105 0.45 2.37 -3.78
C GLY A 105 0.34 2.30 -2.26
N ALA A 106 -0.33 1.28 -1.72
CA ALA A 106 -0.50 1.12 -0.29
C ALA A 106 0.78 0.58 0.36
N ILE A 107 1.25 1.26 1.41
CA ILE A 107 2.43 0.92 2.19
C ILE A 107 2.02 0.88 3.67
N GLY A 108 2.06 -0.30 4.27
CA GLY A 108 1.86 -0.49 5.71
C GLY A 108 3.20 -0.62 6.45
N PRO A 109 3.16 -0.67 7.81
CA PRO A 109 4.36 -0.79 8.64
C PRO A 109 5.13 -2.09 8.36
N LEU A 110 6.44 -2.09 8.63
CA LEU A 110 7.33 -3.24 8.43
C LEU A 110 6.95 -4.44 9.31
N GLY A 111 6.25 -4.20 10.42
CA GLY A 111 5.87 -5.25 11.36
C GLY A 111 6.94 -5.52 12.43
N VAL A 112 8.03 -4.79 12.41
CA VAL A 112 9.09 -4.77 13.42
C VAL A 112 9.31 -3.34 13.88
N ARG A 113 9.84 -3.16 15.10
CA ARG A 113 10.20 -1.82 15.58
C ARG A 113 11.55 -1.40 15.00
N ILE A 114 11.64 -0.12 14.64
CA ILE A 114 12.90 0.50 14.21
C ILE A 114 13.55 1.28 15.36
N GLU A 115 14.80 1.70 15.18
CA GLU A 115 15.49 2.59 16.11
C GLU A 115 14.66 3.86 16.39
N PRO A 116 14.67 4.37 17.65
CA PRO A 116 15.43 3.87 18.82
C PRO A 116 14.70 2.79 19.60
N PHE A 117 13.51 2.35 19.22
CA PHE A 117 12.64 1.45 19.98
C PHE A 117 12.75 -0.02 19.55
N GLY A 118 13.53 -0.32 18.51
CA GLY A 118 13.75 -1.65 17.96
C GLY A 118 15.17 -1.85 17.48
N GLU A 119 15.43 -3.03 16.93
CA GLU A 119 16.77 -3.42 16.46
C GLU A 119 17.05 -3.02 15.01
N MET A 120 15.99 -2.79 14.20
CA MET A 120 16.15 -2.42 12.81
C MET A 120 16.61 -0.95 12.68
N GLY A 121 17.71 -0.73 11.99
CA GLY A 121 18.20 0.62 11.72
C GLY A 121 17.30 1.40 10.76
N VAL A 122 17.25 2.74 10.90
CA VAL A 122 16.46 3.61 10.02
C VAL A 122 16.82 3.39 8.54
N LYS A 123 18.11 3.26 8.22
CA LYS A 123 18.55 3.02 6.84
C LYS A 123 18.15 1.66 6.28
N GLU A 124 18.07 0.66 7.13
CA GLU A 124 17.56 -0.66 6.76
C GLU A 124 16.07 -0.59 6.46
N ALA A 125 15.30 0.13 7.29
CA ALA A 125 13.88 0.40 7.05
C ALA A 125 13.65 1.15 5.73
N GLU A 126 14.42 2.22 5.45
CA GLU A 126 14.37 2.93 4.18
C GLU A 126 14.63 2.00 2.99
N THR A 127 15.60 1.10 3.10
CA THR A 127 15.92 0.12 2.05
C THR A 127 14.76 -0.86 1.84
N ALA A 128 14.16 -1.35 2.93
CA ALA A 128 13.02 -2.27 2.86
C ALA A 128 11.81 -1.61 2.17
N PHE A 129 11.46 -0.38 2.54
CA PHE A 129 10.42 0.40 1.86
C PHE A 129 10.78 0.71 0.41
N GLY A 130 12.04 1.02 0.12
CA GLY A 130 12.53 1.32 -1.24
C GLY A 130 12.21 0.19 -2.23
N ARG A 131 12.42 -1.06 -1.85
CA ARG A 131 12.07 -2.23 -2.66
C ARG A 131 10.57 -2.29 -2.99
N GLN A 132 9.73 -2.01 -2.01
CA GLN A 132 8.27 -1.93 -2.23
C GLN A 132 7.91 -0.79 -3.19
N VAL A 133 8.48 0.39 -2.98
CA VAL A 133 8.29 1.58 -3.81
C VAL A 133 8.68 1.33 -5.27
N GLU A 134 9.83 0.70 -5.52
CA GLU A 134 10.29 0.36 -6.88
C GLU A 134 9.27 -0.52 -7.61
N GLY A 135 8.74 -1.55 -6.94
CA GLY A 135 7.71 -2.41 -7.50
C GLY A 135 6.42 -1.64 -7.83
N LEU A 136 5.95 -0.81 -6.90
CA LEU A 136 4.74 0.00 -7.08
C LEU A 136 4.88 0.99 -8.25
N LEU A 137 6.01 1.68 -8.36
CA LEU A 137 6.30 2.59 -9.48
C LEU A 137 6.33 1.85 -10.81
N ALA A 138 6.99 0.68 -10.86
CA ALA A 138 7.02 -0.15 -12.05
C ALA A 138 5.64 -0.68 -12.47
N GLY A 139 4.69 -0.75 -11.54
CA GLY A 139 3.29 -1.11 -11.79
C GLY A 139 2.39 0.06 -12.20
N GLY A 140 2.85 1.30 -12.06
CA GLY A 140 2.18 2.50 -12.56
C GLY A 140 1.16 3.10 -11.61
N VAL A 141 1.53 3.31 -10.34
CA VAL A 141 0.72 4.05 -9.36
C VAL A 141 0.72 5.55 -9.65
N ASP A 142 -0.34 6.28 -9.22
CA ASP A 142 -0.46 7.73 -9.34
C ASP A 142 0.07 8.47 -8.10
N GLY A 143 0.28 7.76 -7.01
CA GLY A 143 0.80 8.24 -5.74
C GLY A 143 0.88 7.13 -4.72
N PHE A 144 1.16 7.49 -3.48
CA PHE A 144 1.32 6.54 -2.38
C PHE A 144 0.39 6.88 -1.22
N ILE A 145 -0.04 5.85 -0.52
CA ILE A 145 -0.69 5.97 0.78
C ILE A 145 0.11 5.18 1.81
N ILE A 146 0.57 5.88 2.85
CA ILE A 146 1.23 5.30 4.02
C ILE A 146 0.16 5.21 5.09
N GLU A 147 -0.20 4.00 5.52
CA GLU A 147 -1.35 3.79 6.39
C GLU A 147 -1.06 2.88 7.59
N THR A 148 -1.81 3.08 8.67
CA THR A 148 -1.80 2.21 9.86
C THR A 148 -0.47 2.23 10.62
N PHE A 149 0.32 3.27 10.44
CA PHE A 149 1.55 3.48 11.20
C PHE A 149 1.26 4.08 12.57
N SER A 150 1.99 3.63 13.59
CA SER A 150 1.96 4.15 14.94
C SER A 150 3.29 4.76 15.40
N ASP A 151 4.35 4.64 14.60
CA ASP A 151 5.68 5.20 14.83
C ASP A 151 5.99 6.28 13.80
N VAL A 152 6.29 7.51 14.28
CA VAL A 152 6.60 8.66 13.42
C VAL A 152 7.92 8.47 12.67
N GLU A 153 8.92 7.84 13.31
CA GLU A 153 10.22 7.60 12.64
C GLU A 153 10.08 6.57 11.52
N GLU A 154 9.21 5.58 11.69
CA GLU A 154 8.92 4.62 10.62
C GLU A 154 8.18 5.30 9.44
N VAL A 155 7.23 6.20 9.71
CA VAL A 155 6.59 7.03 8.66
C VAL A 155 7.63 7.88 7.92
N ARG A 156 8.57 8.50 8.66
CA ARG A 156 9.66 9.28 8.05
C ARG A 156 10.55 8.42 7.14
N ALA A 157 10.89 7.21 7.57
CA ALA A 157 11.65 6.27 6.75
C ALA A 157 10.92 5.88 5.47
N ALA A 158 9.60 5.60 5.56
CA ALA A 158 8.78 5.31 4.38
C ALA A 158 8.70 6.51 3.42
N ILE A 159 8.50 7.73 3.95
CA ILE A 159 8.50 8.96 3.13
C ILE A 159 9.87 9.17 2.49
N ALA A 160 10.97 8.98 3.22
CA ALA A 160 12.31 9.12 2.68
C ALA A 160 12.58 8.12 1.54
N ALA A 161 12.15 6.87 1.71
CA ALA A 161 12.23 5.85 0.67
C ALA A 161 11.43 6.25 -0.58
N ILE A 162 10.19 6.74 -0.44
CA ILE A 162 9.40 7.20 -1.59
C ILE A 162 10.11 8.37 -2.28
N ARG A 163 10.57 9.37 -1.53
CA ARG A 163 11.19 10.57 -2.09
C ARG A 163 12.55 10.31 -2.76
N ALA A 164 13.24 9.23 -2.38
CA ALA A 164 14.45 8.79 -3.08
C ALA A 164 14.18 8.29 -4.51
N HIS A 165 12.93 7.87 -4.79
CA HIS A 165 12.55 7.25 -6.07
C HIS A 165 11.52 8.07 -6.87
N SER A 166 10.76 9.01 -6.23
CA SER A 166 9.61 9.64 -6.88
C SER A 166 9.16 10.94 -6.20
N ASP A 167 8.63 11.87 -7.04
CA ASP A 167 7.95 13.11 -6.62
C ASP A 167 6.41 12.99 -6.61
N LEU A 168 5.88 11.78 -6.79
CA LEU A 168 4.43 11.54 -6.75
C LEU A 168 3.83 11.93 -5.40
N PRO A 169 2.53 12.30 -5.35
CA PRO A 169 1.85 12.64 -4.10
C PRO A 169 1.92 11.51 -3.07
N ILE A 170 2.00 11.88 -1.79
CA ILE A 170 1.96 10.97 -0.65
C ILE A 170 0.82 11.40 0.27
N ILE A 171 -0.06 10.46 0.60
CA ILE A 171 -1.00 10.57 1.70
C ILE A 171 -0.37 9.80 2.87
N ALA A 172 -0.09 10.49 3.98
CA ALA A 172 0.50 9.86 5.17
C ALA A 172 -0.52 9.86 6.32
N GLN A 173 -0.83 8.70 6.83
CA GLN A 173 -1.79 8.48 7.90
C GLN A 173 -1.08 7.89 9.13
N MET A 174 -1.57 8.28 10.30
CA MET A 174 -1.11 7.75 11.59
C MET A 174 -2.27 7.06 12.32
N THR A 175 -1.96 5.93 12.94
CA THR A 175 -2.87 5.28 13.90
C THR A 175 -2.61 5.84 15.29
N VAL A 176 -3.67 6.30 15.93
CA VAL A 176 -3.63 6.87 17.28
C VAL A 176 -4.33 5.89 18.23
N GLY A 177 -3.69 5.59 19.35
CA GLY A 177 -4.25 4.73 20.39
C GLY A 177 -5.47 5.36 21.07
N THR A 178 -6.15 4.57 21.90
CA THR A 178 -7.32 5.05 22.67
C THR A 178 -6.96 6.14 23.69
N ASP A 179 -5.69 6.27 24.05
CA ASP A 179 -5.11 7.34 24.88
C ASP A 179 -4.76 8.60 24.09
N GLY A 180 -5.04 8.64 22.79
CA GLY A 180 -4.74 9.78 21.93
C GLY A 180 -3.26 9.89 21.52
N LYS A 181 -2.45 8.84 21.69
CA LYS A 181 -1.01 8.84 21.41
C LYS A 181 -0.64 7.90 20.28
N THR A 182 0.48 8.22 19.66
CA THR A 182 1.29 7.34 18.80
C THR A 182 2.48 6.80 19.62
N TYR A 183 3.27 5.94 19.08
CA TYR A 183 4.55 5.55 19.68
C TYR A 183 5.60 6.65 19.49
#